data_423c8ae2e68de461f7e652647aabca63
#
_entry.id   423c8ae2e68de461f7e652647aabca63
#
_cell.length_a   1.000
_cell.length_b   1.000
_cell.length_c   1.000
_cell.angle_alpha   90.00
_cell.angle_beta   90.00
_cell.angle_gamma   90.00
#
_symmetry.space_group_name_H-M   'P 1'
#
loop_
_entity.id
_entity.type
_entity.pdbx_description
1 polymer ?
#
loop_
_entity_poly.entity_id
_entity_poly.type
_entity_poly.pdbx_seq_one_letter_code
_entity_poly.pdbx_strand_id
1 'polypeptide(L)'
;MQILLNTILIEPNRWAPDKTPQRPLSEHLPDLQRAGFHALEIWQDHVSTLDARGLTNLSTHLNACALKPVAMGAYPFLHLDGPEGDEAMVHLGRTVAYAAHLQSEIFKIFPGRVASQQLDAAARARSVEHVRLLAQQLAERSMLLTLETHANTLCDTEESTLQLLDELSPCENVGLCFQPYTEQDTDAAIRMYDALRPHIRHVHLQNRLRDDGSVTLLEEGNWIDYRRLLPHIRDSSFDGPLCLEFTADMATPDTPNADPNRVLENAVRDRDFTLEVWSSQS
;
A
#
# COMPACT_ATOMS: atom_id res chain seq x y z
N MET A 1 7.75 -7.39 14.82
CA MET A 1 7.19 -6.36 13.89
C MET A 1 8.09 -6.26 12.68
N GLN A 2 7.53 -6.19 11.48
CA GLN A 2 8.24 -5.98 10.22
C GLN A 2 7.89 -4.61 9.66
N ILE A 3 8.90 -3.84 9.24
CA ILE A 3 8.69 -2.55 8.55
C ILE A 3 9.03 -2.72 7.08
N LEU A 4 8.08 -2.37 6.20
CA LEU A 4 8.25 -2.31 4.76
C LEU A 4 8.55 -0.86 4.34
N LEU A 5 9.28 -0.70 3.24
CA LEU A 5 9.30 0.53 2.47
C LEU A 5 8.45 0.31 1.21
N ASN A 6 7.46 1.17 0.98
CA ASN A 6 6.74 1.18 -0.29
C ASN A 6 7.62 1.86 -1.35
N THR A 7 7.89 1.14 -2.45
CA THR A 7 8.81 1.65 -3.49
C THR A 7 8.25 2.84 -4.29
N ILE A 8 6.94 3.12 -4.18
CA ILE A 8 6.34 4.36 -4.73
C ILE A 8 6.97 5.63 -4.13
N LEU A 9 7.47 5.52 -2.90
CA LEU A 9 8.03 6.62 -2.13
C LEU A 9 9.29 7.22 -2.81
N ILE A 10 10.11 6.36 -3.42
CA ILE A 10 11.35 6.76 -4.09
C ILE A 10 11.18 7.07 -5.58
N GLU A 11 9.94 7.03 -6.12
CA GLU A 11 9.69 7.23 -7.55
C GLU A 11 9.19 8.66 -7.85
N PRO A 12 10.01 9.51 -8.49
CA PRO A 12 9.60 10.87 -8.84
C PRO A 12 8.47 10.91 -9.87
N ASN A 13 8.42 9.95 -10.81
CA ASN A 13 7.44 9.91 -11.90
C ASN A 13 6.07 9.35 -11.51
N ARG A 14 5.83 9.02 -10.25
CA ARG A 14 4.56 8.46 -9.79
C ARG A 14 3.33 9.30 -10.15
N TRP A 15 3.51 10.59 -10.41
CA TRP A 15 2.46 11.53 -10.85
C TRP A 15 2.42 11.74 -12.37
N ALA A 16 3.41 11.24 -13.12
CA ALA A 16 3.38 11.31 -14.57
C ALA A 16 2.19 10.49 -15.14
N PRO A 17 1.61 10.92 -16.26
CA PRO A 17 0.46 10.23 -16.87
C PRO A 17 0.74 8.76 -17.20
N ASP A 18 1.93 8.46 -17.70
CA ASP A 18 2.38 7.12 -18.07
C ASP A 18 2.98 6.32 -16.91
N LYS A 19 3.28 7.01 -15.76
CA LYS A 19 3.86 6.42 -14.55
C LYS A 19 5.13 5.58 -14.81
N THR A 20 5.84 5.87 -15.90
CA THR A 20 7.09 5.18 -16.22
C THR A 20 8.16 5.53 -15.17
N PRO A 21 8.73 4.55 -14.47
CA PRO A 21 9.79 4.81 -13.49
C PRO A 21 10.98 5.53 -14.12
N GLN A 22 11.53 6.55 -13.44
CA GLN A 22 12.71 7.26 -13.90
C GLN A 22 13.94 6.34 -13.93
N ARG A 23 14.02 5.43 -12.98
CA ARG A 23 15.07 4.43 -12.86
C ARG A 23 14.48 3.05 -12.59
N PRO A 24 15.05 1.98 -13.16
CA PRO A 24 14.67 0.62 -12.80
C PRO A 24 14.79 0.38 -11.30
N LEU A 25 13.82 -0.30 -10.69
CA LEU A 25 13.84 -0.61 -9.25
C LEU A 25 15.15 -1.30 -8.83
N SER A 26 15.71 -2.15 -9.69
CA SER A 26 16.99 -2.86 -9.43
C SER A 26 18.17 -1.92 -9.14
N GLU A 27 18.14 -0.68 -9.64
CA GLU A 27 19.20 0.30 -9.38
C GLU A 27 19.07 0.97 -8.01
N HIS A 28 17.88 0.94 -7.39
CA HIS A 28 17.64 1.47 -6.06
C HIS A 28 17.95 0.46 -4.94
N LEU A 29 17.93 -0.85 -5.24
CA LEU A 29 18.02 -1.89 -4.21
C LEU A 29 19.30 -1.82 -3.36
N PRO A 30 20.50 -1.53 -3.91
CA PRO A 30 21.69 -1.35 -3.09
C PRO A 30 21.60 -0.20 -2.10
N ASP A 31 20.93 0.89 -2.47
CA ASP A 31 20.72 2.05 -1.61
C ASP A 31 19.74 1.72 -0.48
N LEU A 32 18.66 1.03 -0.80
CA LEU A 32 17.68 0.55 0.19
C LEU A 32 18.31 -0.41 1.19
N GLN A 33 19.17 -1.32 0.73
CA GLN A 33 19.91 -2.23 1.59
C GLN A 33 20.86 -1.47 2.52
N ARG A 34 21.64 -0.51 1.99
CA ARG A 34 22.55 0.32 2.79
C ARG A 34 21.81 1.18 3.83
N ALA A 35 20.61 1.62 3.48
CA ALA A 35 19.71 2.32 4.40
C ALA A 35 19.11 1.42 5.49
N GLY A 36 19.36 0.10 5.44
CA GLY A 36 18.92 -0.86 6.44
C GLY A 36 17.47 -1.33 6.29
N PHE A 37 16.88 -1.20 5.12
CA PHE A 37 15.62 -1.87 4.80
C PHE A 37 15.87 -3.32 4.43
N HIS A 38 14.92 -4.20 4.78
CA HIS A 38 14.97 -5.64 4.50
C HIS A 38 13.71 -6.16 3.84
N ALA A 39 12.65 -5.35 3.79
CA ALA A 39 11.37 -5.74 3.26
C ALA A 39 10.71 -4.57 2.51
N LEU A 40 10.03 -4.89 1.42
CA LEU A 40 9.45 -3.92 0.50
C LEU A 40 7.97 -4.21 0.24
N GLU A 41 7.20 -3.14 0.02
CA GLU A 41 6.01 -3.16 -0.80
C GLU A 41 6.36 -2.61 -2.18
N ILE A 42 6.23 -3.43 -3.21
CA ILE A 42 6.57 -3.03 -4.59
C ILE A 42 5.37 -2.35 -5.23
N TRP A 43 5.58 -1.15 -5.74
CA TRP A 43 4.61 -0.44 -6.56
C TRP A 43 4.50 -1.10 -7.95
N GLN A 44 3.27 -1.34 -8.42
CA GLN A 44 3.01 -2.09 -9.67
C GLN A 44 3.78 -1.55 -10.88
N ASP A 45 3.95 -0.21 -10.99
CA ASP A 45 4.55 0.38 -12.18
C ASP A 45 6.07 0.16 -12.25
N HIS A 46 6.73 -0.17 -11.14
CA HIS A 46 8.12 -0.63 -11.14
C HIS A 46 8.34 -1.99 -11.86
N VAL A 47 7.26 -2.74 -12.07
CA VAL A 47 7.32 -4.06 -12.72
C VAL A 47 6.47 -4.16 -13.98
N SER A 48 5.55 -3.22 -14.22
CA SER A 48 4.54 -3.28 -15.30
C SER A 48 5.13 -3.40 -16.70
N THR A 49 6.34 -2.88 -16.92
CA THR A 49 7.04 -2.91 -18.21
C THR A 49 8.05 -4.05 -18.34
N LEU A 50 8.25 -4.86 -17.28
CA LEU A 50 9.22 -5.93 -17.30
C LEU A 50 8.71 -7.15 -18.07
N ASP A 51 9.57 -7.73 -18.90
CA ASP A 51 9.39 -9.07 -19.46
C ASP A 51 9.86 -10.15 -18.46
N ALA A 52 9.73 -11.40 -18.82
CA ALA A 52 10.13 -12.53 -17.98
C ALA A 52 11.61 -12.49 -17.57
N ARG A 53 12.50 -11.99 -18.45
CA ARG A 53 13.92 -11.82 -18.15
C ARG A 53 14.16 -10.69 -17.17
N GLY A 54 13.46 -9.55 -17.36
CA GLY A 54 13.51 -8.42 -16.45
C GLY A 54 13.06 -8.77 -15.04
N LEU A 55 11.96 -9.54 -14.91
CA LEU A 55 11.48 -10.04 -13.63
C LEU A 55 12.48 -10.99 -12.94
N THR A 56 13.07 -11.92 -13.70
CA THR A 56 14.10 -12.83 -13.17
C THR A 56 15.34 -12.05 -12.70
N ASN A 57 15.74 -11.04 -13.45
CA ASN A 57 16.85 -10.16 -13.07
C ASN A 57 16.51 -9.38 -11.78
N LEU A 58 15.32 -8.82 -11.69
CA LEU A 58 14.85 -8.10 -10.47
C LEU A 58 14.87 -9.04 -9.25
N SER A 59 14.32 -10.25 -9.38
CA SER A 59 14.34 -11.26 -8.32
C SER A 59 15.78 -11.59 -7.87
N THR A 60 16.70 -11.74 -8.82
CA THR A 60 18.12 -11.98 -8.53
C THR A 60 18.75 -10.83 -7.76
N HIS A 61 18.45 -9.56 -8.14
CA HIS A 61 18.98 -8.38 -7.43
C HIS A 61 18.36 -8.24 -6.04
N LEU A 62 17.05 -8.48 -5.86
CA LEU A 62 16.39 -8.49 -4.57
C LEU A 62 17.07 -9.48 -3.61
N ASN A 63 17.32 -10.71 -4.08
CA ASN A 63 18.02 -11.73 -3.31
C ASN A 63 19.46 -11.32 -2.97
N ALA A 64 20.20 -10.77 -3.94
CA ALA A 64 21.57 -10.30 -3.72
C ALA A 64 21.66 -9.17 -2.68
N CYS A 65 20.64 -8.33 -2.59
CA CYS A 65 20.51 -7.26 -1.60
C CYS A 65 19.82 -7.71 -0.30
N ALA A 66 19.44 -8.98 -0.16
CA ALA A 66 18.66 -9.50 0.98
C ALA A 66 17.38 -8.68 1.25
N LEU A 67 16.71 -8.22 0.20
CA LEU A 67 15.46 -7.46 0.24
C LEU A 67 14.30 -8.38 -0.12
N LYS A 68 13.33 -8.52 0.79
CA LYS A 68 12.15 -9.36 0.61
C LYS A 68 10.99 -8.54 0.05
N PRO A 69 10.42 -8.87 -1.13
CA PRO A 69 9.25 -8.21 -1.69
C PRO A 69 7.97 -8.74 -1.03
N VAL A 70 7.71 -8.33 0.22
CA VAL A 70 6.61 -8.86 1.06
C VAL A 70 5.25 -8.54 0.48
N ALA A 71 5.07 -7.32 -0.04
CA ALA A 71 3.81 -6.88 -0.62
C ALA A 71 4.00 -6.31 -2.03
N MET A 72 2.94 -6.40 -2.84
CA MET A 72 2.81 -5.68 -4.10
C MET A 72 1.53 -4.86 -4.10
N GLY A 73 1.66 -3.55 -4.39
CA GLY A 73 0.54 -2.62 -4.46
C GLY A 73 0.05 -2.42 -5.88
N ALA A 74 -1.28 -2.54 -6.11
CA ALA A 74 -1.94 -2.32 -7.38
C ALA A 74 -3.18 -1.42 -7.24
N TYR A 75 -3.58 -0.77 -8.35
CA TYR A 75 -4.61 0.27 -8.35
C TYR A 75 -5.64 0.06 -9.47
N PRO A 76 -6.42 -1.03 -9.45
CA PRO A 76 -7.31 -1.43 -10.54
C PRO A 76 -8.56 -0.55 -10.65
N PHE A 77 -9.10 -0.45 -11.88
CA PHE A 77 -10.40 0.14 -12.18
C PHE A 77 -11.48 -0.97 -12.21
N LEU A 78 -11.93 -1.39 -11.04
CA LEU A 78 -12.81 -2.56 -10.88
C LEU A 78 -14.27 -2.33 -11.34
N HIS A 79 -14.69 -1.08 -11.49
CA HIS A 79 -16.06 -0.71 -11.85
C HIS A 79 -16.32 -0.67 -13.34
N LEU A 80 -15.26 -0.69 -14.17
CA LEU A 80 -15.37 -0.59 -15.62
C LEU A 80 -16.04 -1.83 -16.22
N ASP A 81 -16.73 -1.63 -17.34
CA ASP A 81 -17.45 -2.63 -18.11
C ASP A 81 -16.93 -2.70 -19.57
N GLY A 82 -17.29 -3.77 -20.27
CA GLY A 82 -16.91 -3.96 -21.68
C GLY A 82 -15.40 -4.01 -21.92
N PRO A 83 -14.91 -3.61 -23.10
CA PRO A 83 -13.50 -3.75 -23.47
C PRO A 83 -12.52 -3.07 -22.51
N GLU A 84 -12.87 -1.92 -21.94
CA GLU A 84 -12.01 -1.22 -20.97
C GLU A 84 -11.92 -1.98 -19.64
N GLY A 85 -13.03 -2.58 -19.20
CA GLY A 85 -13.06 -3.45 -18.02
C GLY A 85 -12.23 -4.71 -18.24
N ASP A 86 -12.38 -5.36 -19.39
CA ASP A 86 -11.61 -6.55 -19.77
C ASP A 86 -10.10 -6.24 -19.78
N GLU A 87 -9.69 -5.12 -20.36
CA GLU A 87 -8.28 -4.68 -20.37
C GLU A 87 -7.75 -4.42 -18.96
N ALA A 88 -8.53 -3.75 -18.12
CA ALA A 88 -8.17 -3.49 -16.73
C ALA A 88 -7.95 -4.80 -15.95
N MET A 89 -8.81 -5.80 -16.15
CA MET A 89 -8.69 -7.12 -15.52
C MET A 89 -7.50 -7.92 -16.06
N VAL A 90 -7.20 -7.84 -17.35
CA VAL A 90 -5.99 -8.45 -17.94
C VAL A 90 -4.73 -7.82 -17.34
N HIS A 91 -4.70 -6.49 -17.18
CA HIS A 91 -3.58 -5.80 -16.55
C HIS A 91 -3.41 -6.23 -15.08
N LEU A 92 -4.50 -6.30 -14.32
CA LEU A 92 -4.49 -6.78 -12.94
C LEU A 92 -3.97 -8.22 -12.83
N GLY A 93 -4.43 -9.13 -13.68
CA GLY A 93 -3.97 -10.51 -13.74
C GLY A 93 -2.47 -10.63 -14.05
N ARG A 94 -1.93 -9.73 -14.88
CA ARG A 94 -0.49 -9.64 -15.15
C ARG A 94 0.28 -9.20 -13.89
N THR A 95 -0.23 -8.20 -13.17
CA THR A 95 0.37 -7.74 -11.91
C THR A 95 0.37 -8.85 -10.84
N VAL A 96 -0.70 -9.65 -10.75
CA VAL A 96 -0.74 -10.86 -9.89
C VAL A 96 0.35 -11.85 -10.28
N ALA A 97 0.58 -12.08 -11.58
CA ALA A 97 1.65 -12.97 -12.03
C ALA A 97 3.04 -12.44 -11.64
N TYR A 98 3.25 -11.13 -11.67
CA TYR A 98 4.49 -10.49 -11.21
C TYR A 98 4.69 -10.67 -9.70
N ALA A 99 3.65 -10.42 -8.89
CA ALA A 99 3.70 -10.66 -7.46
C ALA A 99 4.04 -12.11 -7.11
N ALA A 100 3.43 -13.07 -7.81
CA ALA A 100 3.71 -14.49 -7.65
C ALA A 100 5.15 -14.86 -8.05
N HIS A 101 5.67 -14.30 -9.16
CA HIS A 101 7.06 -14.52 -9.59
C HIS A 101 8.07 -14.00 -8.55
N LEU A 102 7.78 -12.85 -7.97
CA LEU A 102 8.60 -12.24 -6.91
C LEU A 102 8.36 -12.86 -5.53
N GLN A 103 7.42 -13.80 -5.40
CA GLN A 103 7.07 -14.48 -4.14
C GLN A 103 6.55 -13.53 -3.07
N SER A 104 5.76 -12.53 -3.47
CA SER A 104 5.09 -11.64 -2.52
C SER A 104 4.04 -12.43 -1.71
N GLU A 105 3.92 -12.10 -0.43
CA GLU A 105 2.95 -12.72 0.49
C GLU A 105 1.63 -11.98 0.48
N ILE A 106 1.67 -10.67 0.23
CA ILE A 106 0.53 -9.76 0.26
C ILE A 106 0.36 -9.12 -1.13
N PHE A 107 -0.87 -9.11 -1.61
CA PHE A 107 -1.28 -8.31 -2.76
C PHE A 107 -2.24 -7.22 -2.28
N LYS A 108 -1.79 -5.98 -2.27
CA LYS A 108 -2.55 -4.83 -1.78
C LYS A 108 -3.21 -4.12 -2.95
N ILE A 109 -4.49 -3.78 -2.83
CA ILE A 109 -5.18 -2.98 -3.85
C ILE A 109 -5.94 -1.81 -3.24
N PHE A 110 -6.14 -0.76 -4.07
CA PHE A 110 -7.31 0.08 -3.91
C PHE A 110 -8.53 -0.72 -4.38
N PRO A 111 -9.57 -0.90 -3.55
CA PRO A 111 -10.78 -1.60 -3.99
C PRO A 111 -11.62 -0.70 -4.90
N GLY A 112 -11.12 -0.43 -6.09
CA GLY A 112 -11.67 0.50 -7.07
C GLY A 112 -11.05 1.89 -7.00
N ARG A 113 -11.55 2.80 -7.84
CA ARG A 113 -11.04 4.19 -7.97
C ARG A 113 -12.18 5.20 -8.11
N VAL A 114 -13.33 4.86 -7.54
CA VAL A 114 -14.53 5.71 -7.47
C VAL A 114 -15.10 5.60 -6.07
N ALA A 115 -15.50 6.71 -5.49
CA ALA A 115 -16.08 6.75 -4.16
C ALA A 115 -17.31 5.83 -4.05
N SER A 116 -17.45 5.14 -2.93
CA SER A 116 -18.49 4.14 -2.71
C SER A 116 -19.90 4.68 -2.99
N GLN A 117 -20.17 5.92 -2.60
CA GLN A 117 -21.45 6.60 -2.81
C GLN A 117 -21.71 7.07 -4.25
N GLN A 118 -20.67 7.06 -5.12
CA GLN A 118 -20.78 7.48 -6.52
C GLN A 118 -21.00 6.29 -7.47
N LEU A 119 -20.82 5.09 -7.00
CA LEU A 119 -21.05 3.87 -7.79
C LEU A 119 -22.56 3.57 -7.81
N ASP A 120 -23.10 3.32 -9.01
CA ASP A 120 -24.41 2.70 -9.10
C ASP A 120 -24.37 1.22 -8.67
N ALA A 121 -25.54 0.61 -8.49
CA ALA A 121 -25.63 -0.75 -7.99
C ALA A 121 -24.95 -1.79 -8.91
N ALA A 122 -24.97 -1.58 -10.23
CA ALA A 122 -24.35 -2.48 -11.18
C ALA A 122 -22.83 -2.39 -11.17
N ALA A 123 -22.28 -1.16 -11.13
CA ALA A 123 -20.84 -0.92 -11.04
C ALA A 123 -20.29 -1.40 -9.70
N ARG A 124 -21.02 -1.21 -8.59
CA ARG A 124 -20.66 -1.76 -7.29
C ARG A 124 -20.61 -3.29 -7.32
N ALA A 125 -21.68 -3.94 -7.78
CA ALA A 125 -21.75 -5.40 -7.86
C ALA A 125 -20.62 -5.98 -8.71
N ARG A 126 -20.30 -5.35 -9.83
CA ARG A 126 -19.16 -5.72 -10.69
C ARG A 126 -17.84 -5.58 -9.95
N SER A 127 -17.62 -4.46 -9.24
CA SER A 127 -16.40 -4.26 -8.45
C SER A 127 -16.22 -5.33 -7.38
N VAL A 128 -17.28 -5.67 -6.65
CA VAL A 128 -17.28 -6.73 -5.62
C VAL A 128 -16.94 -8.09 -6.25
N GLU A 129 -17.54 -8.40 -7.41
CA GLU A 129 -17.25 -9.66 -8.11
C GLU A 129 -15.79 -9.73 -8.58
N HIS A 130 -15.23 -8.63 -9.13
CA HIS A 130 -13.82 -8.58 -9.51
C HIS A 130 -12.89 -8.76 -8.31
N VAL A 131 -13.20 -8.17 -7.14
CA VAL A 131 -12.43 -8.42 -5.91
C VAL A 131 -12.51 -9.89 -5.48
N ARG A 132 -13.70 -10.52 -5.59
CA ARG A 132 -13.89 -11.93 -5.25
C ARG A 132 -13.07 -12.85 -6.16
N LEU A 133 -13.11 -12.62 -7.47
CA LEU A 133 -12.30 -13.37 -8.45
C LEU A 133 -10.80 -13.19 -8.20
N LEU A 134 -10.37 -11.97 -7.88
CA LEU A 134 -8.99 -11.69 -7.50
C LEU A 134 -8.58 -12.44 -6.23
N ALA A 135 -9.43 -12.44 -5.20
CA ALA A 135 -9.17 -13.18 -3.95
C ALA A 135 -8.99 -14.68 -4.22
N GLN A 136 -9.82 -15.27 -5.07
CA GLN A 136 -9.69 -16.69 -5.46
C GLN A 136 -8.36 -16.97 -6.18
N GLN A 137 -7.98 -16.12 -7.15
CA GLN A 137 -6.70 -16.26 -7.85
C GLN A 137 -5.48 -16.16 -6.92
N LEU A 138 -5.57 -15.30 -5.91
CA LEU A 138 -4.52 -15.12 -4.91
C LEU A 138 -4.47 -16.29 -3.92
N ALA A 139 -5.62 -16.84 -3.52
CA ALA A 139 -5.70 -18.02 -2.65
C ALA A 139 -5.00 -19.23 -3.28
N GLU A 140 -5.15 -19.46 -4.61
CA GLU A 140 -4.45 -20.52 -5.34
C GLU A 140 -2.92 -20.38 -5.28
N ARG A 141 -2.43 -19.18 -4.94
CA ARG A 141 -1.00 -18.85 -4.82
C ARG A 141 -0.55 -18.63 -3.37
N SER A 142 -1.42 -18.92 -2.41
CA SER A 142 -1.19 -18.69 -0.97
C SER A 142 -0.85 -17.22 -0.65
N MET A 143 -1.41 -16.28 -1.42
CA MET A 143 -1.27 -14.85 -1.20
C MET A 143 -2.49 -14.27 -0.49
N LEU A 144 -2.24 -13.34 0.42
CA LEU A 144 -3.25 -12.53 1.09
C LEU A 144 -3.64 -11.34 0.20
N LEU A 145 -4.92 -11.08 0.02
CA LEU A 145 -5.43 -9.85 -0.56
C LEU A 145 -5.70 -8.84 0.56
N THR A 146 -5.10 -7.65 0.48
CA THR A 146 -5.44 -6.56 1.39
C THR A 146 -6.06 -5.39 0.63
N LEU A 147 -7.20 -4.92 1.14
CA LEU A 147 -7.96 -3.79 0.62
C LEU A 147 -7.58 -2.55 1.41
N GLU A 148 -7.04 -1.54 0.74
CA GLU A 148 -6.61 -0.33 1.41
C GLU A 148 -7.80 0.58 1.74
N THR A 149 -7.89 1.03 2.99
CA THR A 149 -8.82 2.09 3.39
C THR A 149 -8.36 3.42 2.81
N HIS A 150 -9.05 3.91 1.79
CA HIS A 150 -8.64 5.09 1.03
C HIS A 150 -9.83 5.81 0.41
N ALA A 151 -9.77 7.16 0.38
CA ALA A 151 -10.76 7.98 -0.31
C ALA A 151 -10.93 7.57 -1.79
N ASN A 152 -12.13 7.75 -2.32
CA ASN A 152 -12.49 7.39 -3.70
C ASN A 152 -12.31 5.89 -4.03
N THR A 153 -12.62 5.02 -3.08
CA THR A 153 -12.64 3.56 -3.25
C THR A 153 -13.90 2.97 -2.60
N LEU A 154 -14.09 1.65 -2.64
CA LEU A 154 -15.13 0.96 -1.87
C LEU A 154 -14.81 0.91 -0.36
N CYS A 155 -13.57 1.24 0.03
CA CYS A 155 -13.15 1.35 1.43
C CYS A 155 -12.90 2.82 1.82
N ASP A 156 -13.75 3.74 1.40
CA ASP A 156 -13.65 5.18 1.66
C ASP A 156 -14.42 5.63 2.91
N THR A 157 -15.22 4.76 3.50
CA THR A 157 -15.89 4.95 4.78
C THR A 157 -15.86 3.65 5.59
N GLU A 158 -15.97 3.74 6.91
CA GLU A 158 -16.06 2.55 7.78
C GLU A 158 -17.26 1.67 7.38
N GLU A 159 -18.43 2.27 7.14
CA GLU A 159 -19.66 1.57 6.76
C GLU A 159 -19.47 0.81 5.43
N SER A 160 -18.97 1.47 4.39
CA SER A 160 -18.74 0.84 3.08
C SER A 160 -17.66 -0.24 3.15
N THR A 161 -16.63 -0.05 3.99
CA THR A 161 -15.58 -1.04 4.22
C THR A 161 -16.15 -2.30 4.87
N LEU A 162 -16.93 -2.16 5.95
CA LEU A 162 -17.57 -3.30 6.63
C LEU A 162 -18.56 -4.02 5.71
N GLN A 163 -19.35 -3.27 4.92
CA GLN A 163 -20.23 -3.85 3.92
C GLN A 163 -19.47 -4.67 2.88
N LEU A 164 -18.35 -4.16 2.36
CA LEU A 164 -17.51 -4.89 1.39
C LEU A 164 -16.92 -6.17 2.00
N LEU A 165 -16.46 -6.11 3.25
CA LEU A 165 -15.94 -7.28 3.95
C LEU A 165 -17.00 -8.35 4.17
N ASP A 166 -18.25 -7.96 4.49
CA ASP A 166 -19.39 -8.89 4.60
C ASP A 166 -19.68 -9.57 3.26
N GLU A 167 -19.72 -8.78 2.17
CA GLU A 167 -19.90 -9.30 0.80
C GLU A 167 -18.77 -10.24 0.36
N LEU A 168 -17.57 -10.11 0.94
CA LEU A 168 -16.39 -10.95 0.69
C LEU A 168 -16.17 -12.03 1.74
N SER A 169 -17.06 -12.19 2.72
CA SER A 169 -16.91 -13.13 3.83
C SER A 169 -16.60 -14.59 3.43
N PRO A 170 -16.99 -15.09 2.24
CA PRO A 170 -16.57 -16.41 1.76
C PRO A 170 -15.08 -16.52 1.39
N CYS A 171 -14.34 -15.39 1.32
CA CYS A 171 -12.95 -15.36 0.93
C CYS A 171 -12.06 -15.23 2.17
N GLU A 172 -11.49 -16.33 2.66
CA GLU A 172 -10.69 -16.37 3.89
C GLU A 172 -9.35 -15.61 3.80
N ASN A 173 -8.86 -15.39 2.56
CA ASN A 173 -7.60 -14.68 2.28
C ASN A 173 -7.78 -13.18 2.02
N VAL A 174 -8.89 -12.57 2.47
CA VAL A 174 -9.12 -11.13 2.34
C VAL A 174 -8.95 -10.46 3.70
N GLY A 175 -8.25 -9.33 3.69
CA GLY A 175 -8.09 -8.47 4.85
C GLY A 175 -7.97 -7.00 4.43
N LEU A 176 -7.61 -6.14 5.37
CA LEU A 176 -7.45 -4.71 5.14
C LEU A 176 -5.98 -4.30 5.23
N CYS A 177 -5.59 -3.35 4.37
CA CYS A 177 -4.48 -2.46 4.58
C CYS A 177 -5.04 -1.19 5.23
N PHE A 178 -4.82 -1.02 6.52
CA PHE A 178 -5.35 0.10 7.27
C PHE A 178 -4.52 1.36 7.01
N GLN A 179 -5.20 2.42 6.64
CA GLN A 179 -4.69 3.77 6.54
C GLN A 179 -5.76 4.73 7.06
N PRO A 180 -5.45 5.68 7.96
CA PRO A 180 -6.41 6.70 8.39
C PRO A 180 -6.90 7.55 7.21
N TYR A 181 -8.17 7.94 7.19
CA TYR A 181 -8.70 8.89 6.21
C TYR A 181 -8.17 10.29 6.48
N THR A 182 -7.94 11.07 5.41
CA THR A 182 -7.29 12.39 5.50
C THR A 182 -8.02 13.41 6.36
N GLU A 183 -9.35 13.28 6.50
CA GLU A 183 -10.18 14.14 7.34
C GLU A 183 -10.23 13.74 8.82
N GLN A 184 -9.68 12.58 9.18
CA GLN A 184 -9.69 12.09 10.56
C GLN A 184 -8.62 12.80 11.42
N ASP A 185 -8.87 12.85 12.71
CA ASP A 185 -7.86 13.08 13.73
C ASP A 185 -7.39 11.73 14.35
N THR A 186 -6.44 11.79 15.24
CA THR A 186 -5.91 10.60 15.90
C THR A 186 -6.97 9.80 16.65
N ASP A 187 -7.91 10.46 17.32
CA ASP A 187 -8.97 9.77 18.06
C ASP A 187 -9.94 9.04 17.12
N ALA A 188 -10.28 9.68 16.00
CA ALA A 188 -11.09 9.05 14.95
C ALA A 188 -10.37 7.88 14.28
N ALA A 189 -9.06 8.02 14.01
CA ALA A 189 -8.24 6.95 13.45
C ALA A 189 -8.15 5.74 14.40
N ILE A 190 -8.00 5.97 15.71
CA ILE A 190 -8.02 4.91 16.73
C ILE A 190 -9.37 4.19 16.76
N ARG A 191 -10.48 4.93 16.78
CA ARG A 191 -11.84 4.32 16.75
C ARG A 191 -12.05 3.48 15.48
N MET A 192 -11.66 4.00 14.33
CA MET A 192 -11.75 3.25 13.06
C MET A 192 -10.87 2.00 13.07
N TYR A 193 -9.64 2.10 13.61
CA TYR A 193 -8.78 0.94 13.78
C TYR A 193 -9.45 -0.13 14.64
N ASP A 194 -10.04 0.25 15.79
CA ASP A 194 -10.73 -0.70 16.68
C ASP A 194 -11.92 -1.37 16.00
N ALA A 195 -12.71 -0.64 15.22
CA ALA A 195 -13.85 -1.17 14.48
C ALA A 195 -13.41 -2.18 13.39
N LEU A 196 -12.30 -1.90 12.70
CA LEU A 196 -11.81 -2.70 11.59
C LEU A 196 -10.77 -3.76 12.00
N ARG A 197 -10.27 -3.72 13.25
CA ARG A 197 -9.15 -4.54 13.77
C ARG A 197 -9.21 -6.02 13.40
N PRO A 198 -10.36 -6.74 13.49
CA PRO A 198 -10.39 -8.17 13.17
C PRO A 198 -9.95 -8.49 11.73
N HIS A 199 -10.02 -7.52 10.83
CA HIS A 199 -9.73 -7.66 9.40
C HIS A 199 -8.40 -7.06 8.99
N ILE A 200 -7.73 -6.26 9.85
CA ILE A 200 -6.48 -5.59 9.49
C ILE A 200 -5.35 -6.61 9.45
N ARG A 201 -4.60 -6.61 8.31
CA ARG A 201 -3.46 -7.49 8.07
C ARG A 201 -2.21 -6.74 7.66
N HIS A 202 -2.36 -5.46 7.33
CA HIS A 202 -1.32 -4.57 6.82
C HIS A 202 -1.65 -3.15 7.28
N VAL A 203 -0.64 -2.31 7.53
CA VAL A 203 -0.84 -0.91 7.94
C VAL A 203 0.08 -0.02 7.12
N HIS A 204 -0.47 1.01 6.50
CA HIS A 204 0.28 2.09 5.87
C HIS A 204 0.54 3.23 6.85
N LEU A 205 1.76 3.75 6.82
CA LEU A 205 2.22 4.87 7.63
C LEU A 205 2.56 6.04 6.71
N GLN A 206 1.93 7.19 6.97
CA GLN A 206 2.24 8.47 6.39
C GLN A 206 1.75 9.57 7.32
N ASN A 207 2.36 10.75 7.27
CA ASN A 207 1.87 11.89 8.02
C ASN A 207 1.85 13.16 7.19
N ARG A 208 1.07 14.14 7.62
CA ARG A 208 0.81 15.38 6.91
C ARG A 208 0.75 16.54 7.87
N LEU A 209 0.96 17.74 7.34
CA LEU A 209 0.58 18.97 8.00
C LEU A 209 -0.90 19.25 7.68
N ARG A 210 -1.72 19.58 8.71
CA ARG A 210 -3.15 19.85 8.54
C ARG A 210 -3.41 21.15 7.78
N ASP A 211 -2.49 22.10 7.86
CA ASP A 211 -2.68 23.45 7.33
C ASP A 211 -2.70 23.49 5.80
N ASP A 212 -1.89 22.67 5.15
CA ASP A 212 -1.73 22.63 3.68
C ASP A 212 -1.81 21.23 3.07
N GLY A 213 -1.93 20.19 3.91
CA GLY A 213 -1.99 18.80 3.47
C GLY A 213 -0.64 18.23 2.98
N SER A 214 0.46 18.98 3.14
CA SER A 214 1.78 18.55 2.70
C SER A 214 2.24 17.30 3.48
N VAL A 215 2.84 16.37 2.76
CA VAL A 215 3.44 15.17 3.35
C VAL A 215 4.70 15.56 4.13
N THR A 216 4.84 15.00 5.33
CA THR A 216 5.97 15.27 6.21
C THR A 216 6.42 13.99 6.93
N LEU A 217 7.42 14.10 7.80
CA LEU A 217 7.85 12.99 8.64
C LEU A 217 6.75 12.54 9.61
N LEU A 218 6.76 11.28 9.99
CA LEU A 218 5.77 10.72 10.93
C LEU A 218 5.72 11.48 12.26
N GLU A 219 6.88 11.89 12.79
CA GLU A 219 6.96 12.61 14.06
C GLU A 219 6.66 14.11 13.97
N GLU A 220 6.84 14.73 12.79
CA GLU A 220 6.67 16.17 12.58
C GLU A 220 5.23 16.53 12.16
N GLY A 221 4.47 15.56 11.63
CA GLY A 221 3.10 15.78 11.20
C GLY A 221 2.13 15.98 12.36
N ASN A 222 1.07 16.73 12.07
CA ASN A 222 0.00 16.99 13.03
C ASN A 222 -1.35 16.44 12.59
N TRP A 223 -1.38 15.65 11.51
CA TRP A 223 -2.58 14.93 11.08
C TRP A 223 -2.85 13.77 12.03
N ILE A 224 -1.89 12.84 12.19
CA ILE A 224 -1.98 11.70 13.10
C ILE A 224 -0.83 11.77 14.10
N ASP A 225 -1.15 11.66 15.38
CA ASP A 225 -0.15 11.46 16.45
C ASP A 225 0.22 9.97 16.51
N TYR A 226 1.31 9.62 15.84
CA TYR A 226 1.82 8.25 15.82
C TYR A 226 2.40 7.78 17.16
N ARG A 227 2.74 8.70 18.08
CA ARG A 227 3.12 8.32 19.46
C ARG A 227 1.93 7.77 20.26
N ARG A 228 0.70 8.01 19.77
CA ARG A 228 -0.54 7.42 20.34
C ARG A 228 -1.02 6.23 19.51
N LEU A 229 -1.04 6.34 18.18
CA LEU A 229 -1.60 5.30 17.31
C LEU A 229 -0.74 4.03 17.29
N LEU A 230 0.59 4.12 17.19
CA LEU A 230 1.46 2.95 17.10
C LEU A 230 1.43 2.07 18.37
N PRO A 231 1.50 2.62 19.60
CA PRO A 231 1.30 1.82 20.80
C PRO A 231 -0.07 1.16 20.85
N HIS A 232 -1.15 1.85 20.43
CA HIS A 232 -2.50 1.30 20.38
C HIS A 232 -2.58 0.10 19.43
N ILE A 233 -1.99 0.20 18.24
CA ILE A 233 -1.88 -0.91 17.28
C ILE A 233 -1.08 -2.08 17.90
N ARG A 234 0.09 -1.82 18.47
CA ARG A 234 0.93 -2.83 19.13
C ARG A 234 0.16 -3.58 20.22
N ASP A 235 -0.48 -2.84 21.11
CA ASP A 235 -1.15 -3.39 22.29
C ASP A 235 -2.42 -4.19 21.93
N SER A 236 -2.91 -4.03 20.69
CA SER A 236 -3.97 -4.86 20.12
C SER A 236 -3.51 -6.25 19.67
N SER A 237 -2.23 -6.58 19.84
CA SER A 237 -1.58 -7.81 19.35
C SER A 237 -1.54 -7.92 17.82
N PHE A 238 -1.43 -6.79 17.13
CA PHE A 238 -1.22 -6.77 15.68
C PHE A 238 0.14 -7.37 15.32
N ASP A 239 0.15 -8.33 14.39
CA ASP A 239 1.33 -9.10 13.96
C ASP A 239 1.69 -8.88 12.48
N GLY A 240 0.89 -8.12 11.75
CA GLY A 240 1.15 -7.78 10.35
C GLY A 240 2.28 -6.76 10.15
N PRO A 241 2.66 -6.49 8.89
CA PRO A 241 3.67 -5.49 8.56
C PRO A 241 3.13 -4.07 8.68
N LEU A 242 4.04 -3.15 9.08
CA LEU A 242 3.87 -1.70 8.96
C LEU A 242 4.64 -1.23 7.72
N CYS A 243 4.02 -0.44 6.85
CA CYS A 243 4.62 0.01 5.60
C CYS A 243 4.74 1.53 5.57
N LEU A 244 5.96 2.04 5.41
CA LEU A 244 6.20 3.44 5.13
C LEU A 244 5.78 3.74 3.69
N GLU A 245 4.67 4.44 3.52
CA GLU A 245 4.12 4.73 2.20
C GLU A 245 4.57 6.10 1.69
N PHE A 246 4.52 7.12 2.55
CA PHE A 246 4.93 8.47 2.23
C PHE A 246 5.81 9.05 3.33
N THR A 247 6.75 9.93 2.93
CA THR A 247 7.65 10.67 3.82
C THR A 247 7.91 12.08 3.30
N ALA A 248 8.57 12.92 4.08
CA ALA A 248 8.94 14.27 3.67
C ALA A 248 9.80 14.29 2.39
N ASP A 249 9.74 15.39 1.67
CA ASP A 249 10.51 15.70 0.45
C ASP A 249 10.28 14.74 -0.74
N MET A 250 9.31 13.82 -0.65
CA MET A 250 8.98 12.97 -1.79
C MET A 250 8.33 13.78 -2.92
N ALA A 251 8.35 13.23 -4.14
CA ALA A 251 7.74 13.89 -5.29
C ALA A 251 6.23 14.11 -5.10
N THR A 252 5.79 15.33 -5.42
CA THR A 252 4.38 15.73 -5.47
C THR A 252 4.06 16.29 -6.85
N PRO A 253 2.79 16.51 -7.23
CA PRO A 253 2.45 17.17 -8.48
C PRO A 253 3.14 18.54 -8.64
N ASP A 254 3.32 19.28 -7.54
CA ASP A 254 3.94 20.61 -7.53
C ASP A 254 5.46 20.56 -7.44
N THR A 255 6.03 19.47 -6.93
CA THR A 255 7.48 19.26 -6.76
C THR A 255 7.89 17.91 -7.35
N PRO A 256 7.86 17.75 -8.69
CA PRO A 256 8.10 16.44 -9.32
C PRO A 256 9.56 15.98 -9.29
N ASN A 257 10.52 16.89 -8.99
CA ASN A 257 11.95 16.61 -9.00
C ASN A 257 12.50 16.35 -7.59
N ALA A 258 11.92 15.40 -6.89
CA ALA A 258 12.45 14.98 -5.58
C ALA A 258 13.85 14.37 -5.71
N ASP A 259 14.71 14.65 -4.73
CA ASP A 259 16.00 13.97 -4.59
C ASP A 259 15.78 12.59 -3.90
N PRO A 260 15.97 11.46 -4.61
CA PRO A 260 15.73 10.14 -4.02
C PRO A 260 16.59 9.84 -2.80
N ASN A 261 17.80 10.44 -2.70
CA ASN A 261 18.66 10.22 -1.53
C ASN A 261 18.06 10.89 -0.29
N ARG A 262 17.57 12.12 -0.43
CA ARG A 262 16.92 12.84 0.67
C ARG A 262 15.61 12.17 1.09
N VAL A 263 14.84 11.70 0.14
CA VAL A 263 13.63 10.91 0.42
C VAL A 263 13.98 9.64 1.20
N LEU A 264 15.06 8.96 0.82
CA LEU A 264 15.49 7.75 1.52
C LEU A 264 16.03 8.06 2.94
N GLU A 265 16.75 9.17 3.13
CA GLU A 265 17.17 9.64 4.47
C GLU A 265 15.94 9.90 5.36
N ASN A 266 14.90 10.53 4.84
CA ASN A 266 13.65 10.77 5.56
C ASN A 266 12.91 9.45 5.88
N ALA A 267 12.88 8.50 4.95
CA ALA A 267 12.31 7.18 5.20
C ALA A 267 13.06 6.41 6.31
N VAL A 268 14.38 6.59 6.41
CA VAL A 268 15.18 6.06 7.55
C VAL A 268 14.76 6.71 8.87
N ARG A 269 14.58 8.03 8.90
CA ARG A 269 14.08 8.74 10.10
C ARG A 269 12.70 8.21 10.52
N ASP A 270 11.77 8.04 9.59
CA ASP A 270 10.44 7.52 9.86
C ASP A 270 10.46 6.06 10.35
N ARG A 271 11.35 5.22 9.78
CA ARG A 271 11.58 3.87 10.27
C ARG A 271 12.08 3.87 11.71
N ASP A 272 13.10 4.67 11.99
CA ASP A 272 13.75 4.71 13.31
C ASP A 272 12.78 5.27 14.37
N PHE A 273 12.00 6.30 14.03
CA PHE A 273 10.90 6.79 14.86
C PHE A 273 9.85 5.70 15.11
N THR A 274 9.45 4.96 14.09
CA THR A 274 8.48 3.87 14.22
C THR A 274 9.01 2.79 15.18
N LEU A 275 10.28 2.41 15.06
CA LEU A 275 10.94 1.43 15.93
C LEU A 275 11.03 1.93 17.38
N GLU A 276 11.41 3.20 17.59
CA GLU A 276 11.46 3.83 18.91
C GLU A 276 10.11 3.76 19.60
N VAL A 277 9.06 4.28 18.93
CA VAL A 277 7.70 4.35 19.49
C VAL A 277 7.13 2.95 19.74
N TRP A 278 7.35 2.01 18.81
CA TRP A 278 6.88 0.63 18.98
C TRP A 278 7.55 -0.09 20.16
N SER A 279 8.81 0.20 20.42
CA SER A 279 9.59 -0.44 21.50
C SER A 279 9.41 0.22 22.86
N SER A 280 8.88 1.44 22.90
CA SER A 280 8.63 2.17 24.14
C SER A 280 7.58 1.42 24.98
N GLN A 281 7.92 1.18 26.26
CA GLN A 281 6.92 0.68 27.22
C GLN A 281 5.97 1.82 27.60
N SER A 282 4.68 1.53 27.63
CA SER A 282 3.62 2.45 28.06
C SER A 282 3.72 2.73 29.56
#